data_8cb54ebaa7504cd97059c90759e299ae
#
_entry.id   8cb54ebaa7504cd97059c90759e299ae
#
_cell.length_a   1.000
_cell.length_b   1.000
_cell.length_c   1.000
_cell.angle_alpha   90.00
_cell.angle_beta   90.00
_cell.angle_gamma   90.00
#
_symmetry.space_group_name_H-M   'P 1'
#
loop_
_entity.id
_entity.type
_entity.pdbx_description
1 polymer ?
#
loop_
_entity_poly.entity_id
_entity_poly.type
_entity_poly.pdbx_seq_one_letter_code
_entity_poly.pdbx_strand_id
1 'polypeptide(L)'
;MRHWLRWLLVTVVACTPVATWAVFKPVRVLAPTLLGLHCPSESICIDDLAHLEQASRLRNEAVAFVESRLGPMQKVPRVIFCAHAACAMSFGFTSNAAYNVGTSGMVVAPRGWEPYFVRHELIHRSQMEHMGSWHALLFTPTWLIEGMAYSFSEDPRRPLLEPLQGYRAKFESWYTGVRPQNLWAAASAL
;
A
#
# COMPACT_ATOMS: atom_id res chain seq x y z
N MET A 1 -29.31 35.58 10.72
CA MET A 1 -28.82 34.82 9.57
C MET A 1 -27.36 34.34 9.72
N ARG A 2 -26.42 35.12 10.27
CA ARG A 2 -24.98 34.74 10.37
C ARG A 2 -24.68 33.61 11.37
N HIS A 3 -25.43 33.41 12.45
CA HIS A 3 -25.16 32.40 13.48
C HIS A 3 -25.49 30.98 13.04
N TRP A 4 -26.63 30.77 12.40
CA TRP A 4 -26.97 29.41 11.95
C TRP A 4 -26.11 28.91 10.83
N LEU A 5 -25.63 29.79 9.95
CA LEU A 5 -24.69 29.44 8.91
C LEU A 5 -23.35 28.94 9.51
N ARG A 6 -22.88 29.58 10.60
CA ARG A 6 -21.70 29.14 11.35
C ARG A 6 -21.89 27.78 11.97
N TRP A 7 -23.03 27.55 12.64
CA TRP A 7 -23.33 26.25 13.23
C TRP A 7 -23.47 25.14 12.20
N LEU A 8 -24.10 25.42 11.07
CA LEU A 8 -24.20 24.49 9.94
C LEU A 8 -22.83 24.13 9.40
N LEU A 9 -21.95 25.11 9.24
CA LEU A 9 -20.58 24.88 8.77
C LEU A 9 -19.76 24.05 9.76
N VAL A 10 -19.87 24.34 11.06
CA VAL A 10 -19.22 23.54 12.12
C VAL A 10 -19.74 22.10 12.12
N THR A 11 -21.04 21.90 11.99
CA THR A 11 -21.64 20.56 11.95
C THR A 11 -21.16 19.77 10.72
N VAL A 12 -21.13 20.39 9.55
CA VAL A 12 -20.62 19.76 8.31
C VAL A 12 -19.16 19.37 8.48
N VAL A 13 -18.31 20.28 8.96
CA VAL A 13 -16.87 20.01 9.15
C VAL A 13 -16.66 18.90 10.19
N ALA A 14 -17.44 18.87 11.27
CA ALA A 14 -17.30 17.84 12.30
C ALA A 14 -17.83 16.48 11.86
N CYS A 15 -18.93 16.44 11.08
CA CYS A 15 -19.55 15.19 10.65
C CYS A 15 -18.88 14.56 9.42
N THR A 16 -18.24 15.37 8.57
CA THR A 16 -17.60 14.85 7.33
C THR A 16 -16.54 13.77 7.58
N PRO A 17 -15.59 13.90 8.51
CA PRO A 17 -14.63 12.84 8.79
C PRO A 17 -15.27 11.54 9.24
N VAL A 18 -16.29 11.62 10.09
CA VAL A 18 -17.04 10.46 10.61
C VAL A 18 -17.80 9.77 9.48
N ALA A 19 -18.51 10.53 8.66
CA ALA A 19 -19.23 10.00 7.51
C ALA A 19 -18.27 9.36 6.50
N THR A 20 -17.15 10.01 6.20
CA THR A 20 -16.12 9.47 5.31
C THR A 20 -15.57 8.15 5.85
N TRP A 21 -15.24 8.08 7.14
CA TRP A 21 -14.74 6.85 7.78
C TRP A 21 -15.79 5.73 7.77
N ALA A 22 -17.06 6.05 7.94
CA ALA A 22 -18.14 5.08 7.93
C ALA A 22 -18.40 4.52 6.52
N VAL A 23 -18.42 5.39 5.49
CA VAL A 23 -18.80 5.05 4.11
C VAL A 23 -17.61 4.55 3.30
N PHE A 24 -16.47 5.24 3.37
CA PHE A 24 -15.29 4.91 2.60
C PHE A 24 -14.31 4.07 3.44
N LYS A 25 -14.56 2.77 3.48
CA LYS A 25 -13.83 1.80 4.31
C LYS A 25 -12.30 1.90 4.26
N PRO A 26 -11.62 2.12 3.11
CA PRO A 26 -10.16 2.24 3.06
C PRO A 26 -9.58 3.33 3.97
N VAL A 27 -10.31 4.43 4.21
CA VAL A 27 -9.87 5.52 5.12
C VAL A 27 -9.66 5.04 6.57
N ARG A 28 -10.24 3.89 6.92
CA ARG A 28 -10.13 3.28 8.25
C ARG A 28 -8.70 2.92 8.65
N VAL A 29 -7.76 2.86 7.69
CA VAL A 29 -6.33 2.70 7.97
C VAL A 29 -5.75 3.85 8.82
N LEU A 30 -6.40 5.02 8.86
CA LEU A 30 -5.99 6.15 9.68
C LEU A 30 -6.26 5.93 11.17
N ALA A 31 -7.31 5.15 11.51
CA ALA A 31 -7.71 4.89 12.89
C ALA A 31 -8.09 3.39 13.08
N PRO A 32 -7.15 2.46 12.88
CA PRO A 32 -7.43 1.02 12.94
C PRO A 32 -7.87 0.55 14.33
N THR A 33 -7.46 1.24 15.38
CA THR A 33 -7.87 0.93 16.76
C THR A 33 -9.38 1.08 16.99
N LEU A 34 -10.06 1.94 16.23
CA LEU A 34 -11.52 2.05 16.27
C LEU A 34 -12.24 0.80 15.73
N LEU A 35 -11.52 -0.06 15.05
CA LEU A 35 -11.99 -1.38 14.57
C LEU A 35 -11.58 -2.51 15.51
N GLY A 36 -11.04 -2.20 16.68
CA GLY A 36 -10.59 -3.19 17.65
C GLY A 36 -9.22 -3.80 17.36
N LEU A 37 -8.45 -3.22 16.42
CA LEU A 37 -7.10 -3.72 16.14
C LEU A 37 -6.12 -3.28 17.23
N HIS A 38 -5.16 -4.15 17.50
CA HIS A 38 -4.01 -3.88 18.35
C HIS A 38 -2.88 -3.26 17.54
N CYS A 39 -2.36 -2.11 17.96
CA CYS A 39 -1.22 -1.44 17.32
C CYS A 39 -0.05 -1.34 18.30
N PRO A 40 0.78 -2.40 18.42
CA PRO A 40 1.91 -2.41 19.36
C PRO A 40 2.97 -1.35 19.04
N SER A 41 2.99 -0.86 17.81
CA SER A 41 3.83 0.26 17.37
C SER A 41 3.08 1.13 16.34
N GLU A 42 3.63 2.30 16.02
CA GLU A 42 3.08 3.15 14.96
C GLU A 42 3.13 2.51 13.57
N SER A 43 4.02 1.55 13.39
CA SER A 43 4.31 0.93 12.10
C SER A 43 3.57 -0.38 11.83
N ILE A 44 2.93 -0.98 12.84
CA ILE A 44 2.24 -2.26 12.69
C ILE A 44 0.95 -2.29 13.53
N CYS A 45 -0.13 -2.75 12.90
CA CYS A 45 -1.38 -3.08 13.58
C CYS A 45 -1.84 -4.48 13.17
N ILE A 46 -2.58 -5.16 14.03
CA ILE A 46 -3.01 -6.54 13.83
C ILE A 46 -4.33 -6.81 14.56
N ASP A 47 -5.16 -7.69 14.02
CA ASP A 47 -6.41 -8.14 14.64
C ASP A 47 -6.21 -9.30 15.64
N ASP A 48 -5.10 -10.04 15.52
CA ASP A 48 -4.78 -11.17 16.40
C ASP A 48 -3.31 -11.14 16.83
N LEU A 49 -3.07 -10.83 18.12
CA LEU A 49 -1.72 -10.74 18.68
C LEU A 49 -0.94 -12.06 18.65
N ALA A 50 -1.59 -13.22 18.55
CA ALA A 50 -0.89 -14.51 18.42
C ALA A 50 -0.02 -14.56 17.15
N HIS A 51 -0.34 -13.77 16.13
CA HIS A 51 0.39 -13.69 14.86
C HIS A 51 1.36 -12.50 14.76
N LEU A 52 1.54 -11.71 15.83
CA LEU A 52 2.34 -10.49 15.81
C LEU A 52 3.80 -10.73 15.39
N GLU A 53 4.39 -11.80 15.84
CA GLU A 53 5.79 -12.13 15.51
C GLU A 53 5.95 -12.41 14.02
N GLN A 54 5.03 -13.19 13.42
CA GLN A 54 5.03 -13.48 11.99
C GLN A 54 4.83 -12.18 11.17
N ALA A 55 3.86 -11.36 11.54
CA ALA A 55 3.59 -10.08 10.90
C ALA A 55 4.82 -9.15 10.94
N SER A 56 5.49 -9.09 12.10
CA SER A 56 6.69 -8.29 12.29
C SER A 56 7.85 -8.77 11.42
N ARG A 57 8.06 -10.10 11.33
CA ARG A 57 9.08 -10.68 10.44
C ARG A 57 8.80 -10.34 8.99
N LEU A 58 7.56 -10.56 8.51
CA LEU A 58 7.17 -10.25 7.12
C LEU A 58 7.39 -8.78 6.77
N ARG A 59 6.97 -7.88 7.66
CA ARG A 59 7.18 -6.45 7.46
C ARG A 59 8.66 -6.07 7.39
N ASN A 60 9.44 -6.50 8.38
CA ASN A 60 10.84 -6.11 8.50
C ASN A 60 11.67 -6.67 7.34
N GLU A 61 11.40 -7.90 6.94
CA GLU A 61 12.00 -8.52 5.76
C GLU A 61 11.67 -7.72 4.49
N ALA A 62 10.41 -7.42 4.26
CA ALA A 62 9.98 -6.70 3.06
C ALA A 62 10.55 -5.27 3.00
N VAL A 63 10.65 -4.57 4.13
CA VAL A 63 11.30 -3.25 4.21
C VAL A 63 12.77 -3.37 3.82
N ALA A 64 13.53 -4.25 4.48
CA ALA A 64 14.95 -4.43 4.19
C ALA A 64 15.19 -4.84 2.74
N PHE A 65 14.35 -5.72 2.21
CA PHE A 65 14.41 -6.17 0.83
C PHE A 65 14.20 -5.02 -0.17
N VAL A 66 13.13 -4.23 0.00
CA VAL A 66 12.81 -3.12 -0.90
C VAL A 66 13.88 -2.03 -0.81
N GLU A 67 14.32 -1.66 0.38
CA GLU A 67 15.39 -0.66 0.57
C GLU A 67 16.71 -1.08 -0.05
N SER A 68 17.06 -2.36 -0.01
CA SER A 68 18.28 -2.87 -0.65
C SER A 68 18.26 -2.74 -2.18
N ARG A 69 17.08 -2.73 -2.79
CA ARG A 69 16.91 -2.66 -4.26
C ARG A 69 16.61 -1.27 -4.79
N LEU A 70 15.84 -0.50 -4.05
CA LEU A 70 15.27 0.77 -4.52
C LEU A 70 15.78 1.99 -3.76
N GLY A 71 16.59 1.77 -2.73
CA GLY A 71 17.08 2.80 -1.82
C GLY A 71 16.18 2.97 -0.60
N PRO A 72 16.64 3.74 0.42
CA PRO A 72 15.94 3.90 1.67
C PRO A 72 14.61 4.63 1.47
N MET A 73 13.55 4.14 2.13
CA MET A 73 12.26 4.81 2.18
C MET A 73 12.32 5.96 3.18
N GLN A 74 11.80 7.13 2.79
CA GLN A 74 11.72 8.31 3.66
C GLN A 74 10.78 8.05 4.84
N LYS A 75 9.68 7.33 4.59
CA LYS A 75 8.71 6.95 5.61
C LYS A 75 8.12 5.58 5.31
N VAL A 76 8.53 4.60 6.10
CA VAL A 76 7.92 3.27 6.04
C VAL A 76 6.45 3.37 6.46
N PRO A 77 5.50 2.90 5.65
CA PRO A 77 4.08 3.00 5.98
C PRO A 77 3.70 2.12 7.18
N ARG A 78 2.58 2.48 7.82
CA ARG A 78 1.92 1.56 8.75
C ARG A 78 1.39 0.36 7.96
N VAL A 79 1.68 -0.84 8.45
CA VAL A 79 1.15 -2.08 7.89
C VAL A 79 0.12 -2.66 8.85
N ILE A 80 -1.08 -2.90 8.35
CA ILE A 80 -2.17 -3.54 9.06
C ILE A 80 -2.24 -4.98 8.57
N PHE A 81 -1.89 -5.92 9.44
CA PHE A 81 -1.98 -7.34 9.15
C PHE A 81 -3.31 -7.89 9.66
N CYS A 82 -4.12 -8.42 8.77
CA CYS A 82 -5.36 -9.10 9.09
C CYS A 82 -5.12 -10.61 9.10
N ALA A 83 -5.19 -11.24 10.25
CA ALA A 83 -5.17 -12.70 10.38
C ALA A 83 -6.51 -13.32 9.97
N HIS A 84 -7.60 -12.56 10.11
CA HIS A 84 -8.95 -13.02 9.79
C HIS A 84 -9.58 -12.21 8.64
N ALA A 85 -10.42 -12.90 7.82
CA ALA A 85 -11.10 -12.26 6.69
C ALA A 85 -12.00 -11.09 7.11
N ALA A 86 -12.63 -11.17 8.28
CA ALA A 86 -13.48 -10.10 8.82
C ALA A 86 -12.70 -8.78 8.99
N CYS A 87 -11.42 -8.85 9.40
CA CYS A 87 -10.55 -7.69 9.48
C CYS A 87 -10.36 -7.05 8.10
N ALA A 88 -9.96 -7.81 7.08
CA ALA A 88 -9.76 -7.30 5.73
C ALA A 88 -11.05 -6.69 5.14
N MET A 89 -12.21 -7.34 5.35
CA MET A 89 -13.51 -6.84 4.93
C MET A 89 -13.89 -5.53 5.63
N SER A 90 -13.44 -5.30 6.86
CA SER A 90 -13.68 -4.04 7.56
C SER A 90 -12.99 -2.85 6.89
N PHE A 91 -11.91 -3.08 6.14
CA PHE A 91 -11.22 -2.10 5.31
C PHE A 91 -11.72 -2.05 3.86
N GLY A 92 -12.69 -2.90 3.50
CA GLY A 92 -13.28 -2.94 2.16
C GLY A 92 -12.65 -3.95 1.21
N PHE A 93 -11.73 -4.81 1.70
CA PHE A 93 -11.03 -5.78 0.87
C PHE A 93 -11.66 -7.17 0.97
N THR A 94 -12.10 -7.70 -0.16
CA THR A 94 -12.70 -9.04 -0.24
C THR A 94 -11.85 -10.01 -1.04
N SER A 95 -11.13 -9.50 -2.06
CA SER A 95 -10.37 -10.33 -3.02
C SER A 95 -8.90 -9.97 -3.13
N ASN A 96 -8.45 -8.85 -2.57
CA ASN A 96 -7.05 -8.43 -2.61
C ASN A 96 -6.22 -9.17 -1.55
N ALA A 97 -4.98 -9.53 -1.86
CA ALA A 97 -4.03 -10.10 -0.91
C ALA A 97 -3.43 -9.01 -0.01
N ALA A 98 -3.06 -7.90 -0.63
CA ALA A 98 -2.61 -6.69 0.06
C ALA A 98 -3.05 -5.46 -0.73
N TYR A 99 -3.01 -4.28 -0.10
CA TYR A 99 -3.42 -3.04 -0.75
C TYR A 99 -2.85 -1.82 -0.02
N ASN A 100 -2.30 -0.88 -0.80
CA ASN A 100 -1.91 0.44 -0.29
C ASN A 100 -3.09 1.41 -0.29
N VAL A 101 -3.23 2.15 0.80
CA VAL A 101 -4.15 3.29 0.88
C VAL A 101 -3.34 4.58 0.76
N GLY A 102 -2.96 4.89 -0.45
CA GLY A 102 -2.08 6.02 -0.76
C GLY A 102 -0.79 5.98 0.07
N THR A 103 -0.50 7.08 0.75
CA THR A 103 0.65 7.19 1.65
C THR A 103 0.30 6.93 3.12
N SER A 104 -0.97 6.61 3.43
CA SER A 104 -1.49 6.54 4.80
C SER A 104 -1.23 5.20 5.48
N GLY A 105 -1.17 4.13 4.72
CA GLY A 105 -0.93 2.79 5.25
C GLY A 105 -1.21 1.70 4.23
N MET A 106 -0.99 0.48 4.66
CA MET A 106 -1.17 -0.73 3.86
C MET A 106 -1.96 -1.76 4.67
N VAL A 107 -2.85 -2.48 4.01
CA VAL A 107 -3.60 -3.60 4.60
C VAL A 107 -3.18 -4.88 3.92
N VAL A 108 -2.84 -5.91 4.72
CA VAL A 108 -2.48 -7.25 4.29
C VAL A 108 -3.57 -8.20 4.76
N ALA A 109 -4.31 -8.78 3.83
CA ALA A 109 -5.35 -9.77 4.11
C ALA A 109 -4.74 -11.16 4.43
N PRO A 110 -5.49 -12.13 4.99
CA PRO A 110 -4.93 -13.43 5.37
C PRO A 110 -4.15 -14.13 4.27
N ARG A 111 -4.64 -14.05 3.02
CA ARG A 111 -3.96 -14.64 1.86
C ARG A 111 -2.71 -13.89 1.39
N GLY A 112 -2.47 -12.70 1.92
CA GLY A 112 -1.33 -11.84 1.59
C GLY A 112 -0.13 -11.99 2.54
N TRP A 113 -0.18 -12.97 3.45
CA TRP A 113 0.90 -13.22 4.43
C TRP A 113 2.09 -13.96 3.80
N GLU A 114 2.46 -13.52 2.62
CA GLU A 114 3.63 -14.01 1.88
C GLU A 114 4.56 -12.84 1.58
N PRO A 115 5.90 -13.01 1.63
CA PRO A 115 6.86 -11.92 1.46
C PRO A 115 6.64 -11.09 0.20
N TYR A 116 6.38 -11.75 -0.92
CA TYR A 116 6.24 -11.07 -2.21
C TYR A 116 5.02 -10.13 -2.29
N PHE A 117 3.92 -10.38 -1.56
CA PHE A 117 2.80 -9.45 -1.49
C PHE A 117 3.15 -8.20 -0.69
N VAL A 118 3.83 -8.34 0.44
CA VAL A 118 4.23 -7.21 1.28
C VAL A 118 5.29 -6.37 0.55
N ARG A 119 6.27 -7.01 -0.10
CA ARG A 119 7.27 -6.35 -0.95
C ARG A 119 6.62 -5.58 -2.09
N HIS A 120 5.64 -6.17 -2.80
CA HIS A 120 4.90 -5.57 -3.90
C HIS A 120 4.28 -4.22 -3.47
N GLU A 121 3.58 -4.20 -2.36
CA GLU A 121 2.95 -2.97 -1.85
C GLU A 121 3.97 -1.93 -1.39
N LEU A 122 5.10 -2.37 -0.79
CA LEU A 122 6.17 -1.45 -0.42
C LEU A 122 6.90 -0.87 -1.63
N ILE A 123 6.98 -1.61 -2.74
CA ILE A 123 7.50 -1.07 -4.01
C ILE A 123 6.59 0.04 -4.52
N HIS A 124 5.26 -0.12 -4.48
CA HIS A 124 4.33 0.97 -4.80
C HIS A 124 4.55 2.19 -3.91
N ARG A 125 4.81 1.98 -2.62
CA ARG A 125 5.17 3.08 -1.72
C ARG A 125 6.44 3.79 -2.17
N SER A 126 7.49 3.05 -2.51
CA SER A 126 8.75 3.58 -3.02
C SER A 126 8.56 4.37 -4.32
N GLN A 127 7.73 3.88 -5.24
CA GLN A 127 7.35 4.59 -6.47
C GLN A 127 6.72 5.95 -6.17
N MET A 128 5.77 6.00 -5.23
CA MET A 128 5.12 7.26 -4.82
C MET A 128 6.09 8.26 -4.18
N GLU A 129 7.09 7.78 -3.45
CA GLU A 129 8.10 8.64 -2.83
C GLU A 129 9.08 9.23 -3.84
N HIS A 130 9.53 8.42 -4.81
CA HIS A 130 10.54 8.85 -5.77
C HIS A 130 9.97 9.65 -6.95
N MET A 131 8.79 9.28 -7.42
CA MET A 131 8.15 9.95 -8.57
C MET A 131 7.12 11.01 -8.16
N GLY A 132 6.74 11.03 -6.88
CA GLY A 132 5.62 11.84 -6.39
C GLY A 132 4.27 11.13 -6.57
N SER A 133 3.41 11.20 -5.55
CA SER A 133 2.14 10.44 -5.53
C SER A 133 1.20 10.76 -6.69
N TRP A 134 1.08 12.05 -7.05
CA TRP A 134 0.23 12.47 -8.17
C TRP A 134 0.80 12.03 -9.51
N HIS A 135 2.12 12.11 -9.70
CA HIS A 135 2.76 11.68 -10.93
C HIS A 135 2.63 10.16 -11.10
N ALA A 136 2.96 9.39 -10.06
CA ALA A 136 2.83 7.94 -10.08
C ALA A 136 1.40 7.47 -10.37
N LEU A 137 0.39 8.17 -9.84
CA LEU A 137 -1.01 7.79 -9.97
C LEU A 137 -1.64 8.18 -11.32
N LEU A 138 -1.32 9.38 -11.85
CA LEU A 138 -2.06 9.98 -12.97
C LEU A 138 -1.28 9.98 -14.28
N PHE A 139 0.04 9.98 -14.24
CA PHE A 139 0.87 10.18 -15.42
C PHE A 139 1.78 9.00 -15.75
N THR A 140 2.10 8.17 -14.75
CA THR A 140 2.96 7.01 -15.00
C THR A 140 2.15 5.84 -15.59
N PRO A 141 2.64 5.22 -16.67
CA PRO A 141 1.94 4.09 -17.28
C PRO A 141 1.77 2.90 -16.32
N THR A 142 0.57 2.30 -16.29
CA THR A 142 0.25 1.16 -15.40
C THR A 142 1.23 -0.01 -15.54
N TRP A 143 1.70 -0.29 -16.78
CA TRP A 143 2.67 -1.36 -17.00
C TRP A 143 4.01 -1.11 -16.28
N LEU A 144 4.40 0.15 -16.07
CA LEU A 144 5.61 0.48 -15.30
C LEU A 144 5.37 0.28 -13.80
N ILE A 145 4.25 0.81 -13.29
CA ILE A 145 3.89 0.72 -11.87
C ILE A 145 3.74 -0.75 -11.45
N GLU A 146 2.86 -1.47 -12.10
CA GLU A 146 2.56 -2.88 -11.77
C GLU A 146 3.70 -3.82 -12.19
N GLY A 147 4.26 -3.61 -13.38
CA GLY A 147 5.33 -4.45 -13.89
C GLY A 147 6.58 -4.40 -13.00
N MET A 148 6.98 -3.22 -12.52
CA MET A 148 8.05 -3.05 -11.54
C MET A 148 7.73 -3.78 -10.24
N ALA A 149 6.50 -3.60 -9.71
CA ALA A 149 6.10 -4.21 -8.45
C ALA A 149 6.12 -5.75 -8.54
N TYR A 150 5.58 -6.34 -9.60
CA TYR A 150 5.61 -7.79 -9.82
C TYR A 150 7.02 -8.33 -10.11
N SER A 151 7.85 -7.58 -10.82
CA SER A 151 9.21 -8.02 -11.14
C SER A 151 10.11 -7.96 -9.90
N PHE A 152 10.12 -6.83 -9.21
CA PHE A 152 11.05 -6.58 -8.10
C PHE A 152 10.62 -7.21 -6.77
N SER A 153 9.34 -7.54 -6.57
CA SER A 153 8.89 -8.26 -5.37
C SER A 153 9.34 -9.73 -5.32
N GLU A 154 9.89 -10.24 -6.43
CA GLU A 154 10.20 -11.66 -6.61
C GLU A 154 8.96 -12.56 -6.47
N ASP A 155 7.84 -12.07 -7.02
CA ASP A 155 6.60 -12.86 -7.07
C ASP A 155 6.84 -14.17 -7.85
N PRO A 156 6.68 -15.34 -7.18
CA PRO A 156 6.99 -16.63 -7.80
C PRO A 156 5.94 -17.08 -8.82
N ARG A 157 4.79 -16.43 -8.87
CA ARG A 157 3.68 -16.82 -9.75
C ARG A 157 4.06 -16.51 -11.21
N ARG A 158 4.17 -17.56 -12.03
CA ARG A 158 4.50 -17.47 -13.46
C ARG A 158 3.74 -18.56 -14.22
N PRO A 159 2.87 -18.20 -15.18
CA PRO A 159 2.47 -16.83 -15.52
C PRO A 159 1.51 -16.21 -14.49
N LEU A 160 1.49 -14.89 -14.43
CA LEU A 160 0.39 -14.14 -13.83
C LEU A 160 -0.80 -14.13 -14.79
N LEU A 161 -1.99 -13.81 -14.27
CA LEU A 161 -3.15 -13.51 -15.12
C LEU A 161 -2.91 -12.21 -15.89
N GLU A 162 -3.35 -12.17 -17.16
CA GLU A 162 -3.32 -10.94 -17.94
C GLU A 162 -4.28 -9.89 -17.34
N PRO A 163 -3.93 -8.61 -17.43
CA PRO A 163 -2.76 -8.02 -18.14
C PRO A 163 -1.46 -7.98 -17.31
N LEU A 164 -1.42 -8.53 -16.10
CA LEU A 164 -0.30 -8.39 -15.16
C LEU A 164 0.98 -9.08 -15.66
N GLN A 165 0.84 -10.23 -16.33
CA GLN A 165 1.98 -10.91 -16.96
C GLN A 165 2.59 -10.05 -18.08
N GLY A 166 1.75 -9.45 -18.90
CA GLY A 166 2.18 -8.51 -19.94
C GLY A 166 2.86 -7.27 -19.37
N TYR A 167 2.39 -6.74 -18.26
CA TYR A 167 3.01 -5.60 -17.58
C TYR A 167 4.40 -5.97 -17.02
N ARG A 168 4.53 -7.13 -16.36
CA ARG A 168 5.82 -7.64 -15.89
C ARG A 168 6.82 -7.78 -17.04
N ALA A 169 6.43 -8.45 -18.12
CA ALA A 169 7.30 -8.68 -19.29
C ALA A 169 7.73 -7.36 -19.94
N LYS A 170 6.81 -6.39 -20.08
CA LYS A 170 7.11 -5.07 -20.61
C LYS A 170 8.07 -4.30 -19.74
N PHE A 171 7.89 -4.33 -18.43
CA PHE A 171 8.82 -3.70 -17.48
C PHE A 171 10.21 -4.36 -17.55
N GLU A 172 10.27 -5.68 -17.50
CA GLU A 172 11.53 -6.43 -17.57
C GLU A 172 12.31 -6.09 -18.86
N SER A 173 11.63 -6.03 -20.00
CA SER A 173 12.22 -5.62 -21.27
C SER A 173 12.72 -4.18 -21.25
N TRP A 174 11.95 -3.24 -20.78
CA TRP A 174 12.35 -1.83 -20.65
C TRP A 174 13.54 -1.66 -19.70
N TYR A 175 13.52 -2.36 -18.56
CA TYR A 175 14.53 -2.25 -17.52
C TYR A 175 15.91 -2.76 -17.98
N THR A 176 16.00 -3.64 -18.98
CA THR A 176 17.29 -4.07 -19.55
C THR A 176 18.13 -2.92 -20.12
N GLY A 177 17.46 -1.86 -20.58
CA GLY A 177 18.10 -0.63 -21.10
C GLY A 177 18.36 0.46 -20.04
N VAL A 178 17.94 0.22 -18.79
CA VAL A 178 18.02 1.24 -17.72
C VAL A 178 19.13 0.88 -16.74
N ARG A 179 20.06 1.83 -16.48
CA ARG A 179 21.03 1.67 -15.40
C ARG A 179 20.33 1.76 -14.05
N PRO A 180 20.60 0.88 -13.07
CA PRO A 180 19.93 0.88 -11.78
C PRO A 180 19.88 2.24 -11.07
N GLN A 181 21.01 2.99 -11.09
CA GLN A 181 21.10 4.33 -10.51
C GLN A 181 20.23 5.38 -11.20
N ASN A 182 19.79 5.13 -12.42
CA ASN A 182 18.94 6.04 -13.20
C ASN A 182 17.46 5.60 -13.23
N LEU A 183 17.11 4.55 -12.49
CA LEU A 183 15.75 3.96 -12.52
C LEU A 183 14.67 5.02 -12.35
N TRP A 184 14.76 5.81 -11.30
CA TRP A 184 13.72 6.80 -10.97
C TRP A 184 13.64 7.94 -11.96
N ALA A 185 14.81 8.42 -12.45
CA ALA A 185 14.83 9.45 -13.49
C ALA A 185 14.24 8.94 -14.81
N ALA A 186 14.56 7.71 -15.20
CA ALA A 186 14.02 7.09 -16.41
C ALA A 186 12.51 6.78 -16.27
N ALA A 187 12.06 6.35 -15.09
CA ALA A 187 10.66 6.09 -14.80
C ALA A 187 9.80 7.38 -14.82
N SER A 188 10.34 8.47 -14.28
CA SER A 188 9.64 9.77 -14.26
C SER A 188 9.61 10.49 -15.62
N ALA A 189 10.38 10.02 -16.59
CA ALA A 189 10.43 10.57 -17.95
C ALA A 189 9.45 9.91 -18.93
N LEU A 190 8.69 8.89 -18.48
CA LEU A 190 7.68 8.18 -19.29
C LEU A 190 6.31 8.81 -19.16
#